data_271d97e3bbd157ccfd978d867df1f450
#
_entry.id   271d97e3bbd157ccfd978d867df1f450
#
_cell.length_a   1.000
_cell.length_b   1.000
_cell.length_c   1.000
_cell.angle_alpha   90.00
_cell.angle_beta   90.00
_cell.angle_gamma   90.00
#
_symmetry.space_group_name_H-M   'P 1'
#
loop_
_entity.id
_entity.type
_entity.pdbx_description
1 polymer ?
#
loop_
_entity_poly.entity_id
_entity_poly.type
_entity_poly.pdbx_seq_one_letter_code
_entity_poly.pdbx_strand_id
1 'polypeptide(L)'
;FLPLYFGFKDTWTTLAPWNAMAVGLCEPDVCRQVNKGETTFTDEYREVAEKMLELLPYGPDDPFAYDYNGACTAFANGESAMYTIGSYAVPQIKSVNPDMDIDSFVFPVNDREEDNVLNSGIDLQFCVMADCENKEAAYEVLRFLLEDESIQEYLDNQNAVPCKEGDFE
;
A
#
# COMPACT_ATOMS: atom_id res chain seq x y z
N PHE A 1 -18.37 -16.34 -3.63
CA PHE A 1 -17.48 -15.85 -2.57
C PHE A 1 -16.04 -16.27 -2.88
N LEU A 2 -15.17 -15.31 -3.13
CA LEU A 2 -13.77 -15.52 -3.48
C LEU A 2 -12.88 -15.42 -2.24
N PRO A 3 -11.75 -16.15 -2.18
CA PRO A 3 -10.74 -15.93 -1.14
C PRO A 3 -10.14 -14.51 -1.20
N LEU A 4 -9.74 -14.07 -2.39
CA LEU A 4 -9.07 -12.80 -2.65
C LEU A 4 -9.84 -11.96 -3.68
N TYR A 5 -9.57 -10.65 -3.68
CA TYR A 5 -9.98 -9.76 -4.74
C TYR A 5 -8.81 -8.91 -5.24
N PHE A 6 -8.87 -8.49 -6.51
CA PHE A 6 -7.83 -7.72 -7.16
C PHE A 6 -8.39 -6.54 -7.95
N GLY A 7 -7.71 -5.40 -7.88
CA GLY A 7 -8.03 -4.20 -8.65
C GLY A 7 -6.99 -3.91 -9.74
N PHE A 8 -6.40 -4.93 -10.36
CA PHE A 8 -5.19 -4.85 -11.18
C PHE A 8 -5.38 -4.17 -12.54
N LYS A 9 -6.61 -3.81 -12.92
CA LYS A 9 -6.84 -2.88 -14.02
C LYS A 9 -6.13 -1.55 -13.79
N ASP A 10 -6.15 -1.07 -12.55
CA ASP A 10 -5.25 -0.03 -12.09
C ASP A 10 -3.92 -0.66 -11.66
N THR A 11 -2.97 -0.73 -12.58
CA THR A 11 -1.73 -1.50 -12.40
C THR A 11 -0.94 -1.15 -11.15
N TRP A 12 -1.06 0.08 -10.63
CA TRP A 12 -0.42 0.49 -9.38
C TRP A 12 -0.88 -0.34 -8.16
N THR A 13 -2.10 -0.90 -8.19
CA THR A 13 -2.62 -1.73 -7.10
C THR A 13 -1.84 -3.04 -6.91
N THR A 14 -1.10 -3.49 -7.93
CA THR A 14 -0.20 -4.64 -7.82
C THR A 14 0.96 -4.38 -6.87
N LEU A 15 1.32 -3.11 -6.63
CA LEU A 15 2.41 -2.74 -5.72
C LEU A 15 2.13 -3.10 -4.27
N ALA A 16 0.86 -3.13 -3.83
CA ALA A 16 0.53 -3.45 -2.46
C ALA A 16 0.97 -4.89 -2.08
N PRO A 17 0.49 -5.95 -2.74
CA PRO A 17 0.95 -7.31 -2.46
C PRO A 17 2.43 -7.52 -2.86
N TRP A 18 2.90 -6.91 -3.95
CA TRP A 18 4.30 -6.99 -4.36
C TRP A 18 5.25 -6.49 -3.29
N ASN A 19 5.03 -5.27 -2.78
CA ASN A 19 5.89 -4.67 -1.77
C ASN A 19 5.80 -5.42 -0.44
N ALA A 20 4.60 -5.88 -0.06
CA ALA A 20 4.43 -6.69 1.14
C ALA A 20 5.24 -8.01 1.09
N MET A 21 5.26 -8.67 -0.07
CA MET A 21 6.09 -9.86 -0.27
C MET A 21 7.58 -9.52 -0.33
N ALA A 22 7.95 -8.45 -1.04
CA ALA A 22 9.34 -8.08 -1.23
C ALA A 22 10.05 -7.75 0.09
N VAL A 23 9.39 -7.07 1.03
CA VAL A 23 10.00 -6.76 2.34
C VAL A 23 10.20 -8.00 3.21
N GLY A 24 9.42 -9.07 3.00
CA GLY A 24 9.55 -10.33 3.72
C GLY A 24 10.51 -11.33 3.07
N LEU A 25 10.76 -11.21 1.76
CA LEU A 25 11.52 -12.20 0.99
C LEU A 25 12.89 -11.70 0.52
N CYS A 26 13.07 -10.39 0.36
CA CYS A 26 14.27 -9.81 -0.21
C CYS A 26 15.13 -9.13 0.85
N GLU A 27 16.44 -9.05 0.59
CA GLU A 27 17.36 -8.31 1.44
C GLU A 27 17.02 -6.79 1.42
N PRO A 28 17.10 -6.09 2.56
CA PRO A 28 16.70 -4.68 2.64
C PRO A 28 17.47 -3.72 1.72
N ASP A 29 18.67 -4.11 1.28
CA ASP A 29 19.55 -3.27 0.46
C ASP A 29 19.63 -3.69 -1.03
N VAL A 30 18.70 -4.52 -1.50
CA VAL A 30 18.62 -5.00 -2.90
C VAL A 30 18.83 -3.87 -3.91
N CYS A 31 18.10 -2.76 -3.77
CA CYS A 31 18.24 -1.63 -4.70
C CYS A 31 19.66 -1.07 -4.73
N ARG A 32 20.36 -1.06 -3.60
CA ARG A 32 21.76 -0.61 -3.51
C ARG A 32 22.69 -1.60 -4.19
N GLN A 33 22.49 -2.90 -3.98
CA GLN A 33 23.28 -3.96 -4.61
C GLN A 33 23.11 -3.94 -6.13
N VAL A 34 21.87 -3.81 -6.64
CA VAL A 34 21.60 -3.68 -8.07
C VAL A 34 22.28 -2.43 -8.65
N ASN A 35 22.21 -1.28 -7.97
CA ASN A 35 22.89 -0.05 -8.42
C ASN A 35 24.42 -0.17 -8.47
N LYS A 36 25.01 -1.06 -7.69
CA LYS A 36 26.44 -1.38 -7.74
C LYS A 36 26.80 -2.45 -8.78
N GLY A 37 25.81 -3.11 -9.39
CA GLY A 37 25.99 -4.23 -10.30
C GLY A 37 26.38 -5.53 -9.60
N GLU A 38 26.10 -5.68 -8.31
CA GLU A 38 26.39 -6.88 -7.50
C GLU A 38 25.34 -7.97 -7.73
N THR A 39 24.12 -7.58 -8.10
CA THR A 39 23.00 -8.48 -8.42
C THR A 39 22.07 -7.83 -9.45
N THR A 40 20.93 -8.50 -9.78
CA THR A 40 19.89 -7.97 -10.67
C THR A 40 18.51 -8.04 -10.02
N PHE A 41 17.59 -7.15 -10.40
CA PHE A 41 16.20 -7.24 -9.95
C PHE A 41 15.53 -8.57 -10.35
N THR A 42 15.89 -9.13 -11.49
CA THR A 42 15.33 -10.40 -11.94
C THR A 42 15.70 -11.54 -10.99
N ASP A 43 16.91 -11.55 -10.48
CA ASP A 43 17.37 -12.61 -9.57
C ASP A 43 16.71 -12.44 -8.19
N GLU A 44 16.71 -11.23 -7.66
CA GLU A 44 16.24 -10.93 -6.29
C GLU A 44 14.71 -10.98 -6.16
N TYR A 45 13.96 -10.52 -7.19
CA TYR A 45 12.50 -10.47 -7.13
C TYR A 45 11.80 -11.62 -7.86
N ARG A 46 12.53 -12.64 -8.28
CA ARG A 46 11.94 -13.80 -8.96
C ARG A 46 10.90 -14.51 -8.08
N GLU A 47 11.23 -14.78 -6.83
CA GLU A 47 10.33 -15.45 -5.89
C GLU A 47 9.08 -14.61 -5.62
N VAL A 48 9.22 -13.29 -5.49
CA VAL A 48 8.09 -12.37 -5.35
C VAL A 48 7.15 -12.48 -6.55
N ALA A 49 7.71 -12.49 -7.78
CA ALA A 49 6.91 -12.63 -8.99
C ALA A 49 6.19 -13.98 -9.08
N GLU A 50 6.86 -15.07 -8.70
CA GLU A 50 6.27 -16.41 -8.68
C GLU A 50 5.13 -16.49 -7.67
N LYS A 51 5.30 -15.97 -6.45
CA LYS A 51 4.23 -15.89 -5.43
C LYS A 51 3.06 -15.00 -5.87
N MET A 52 3.33 -13.88 -6.56
CA MET A 52 2.25 -13.07 -7.15
C MET A 52 1.40 -13.88 -8.14
N LEU A 53 2.03 -14.71 -8.98
CA LEU A 53 1.31 -15.57 -9.91
C LEU A 53 0.51 -16.66 -9.20
N GLU A 54 1.01 -17.18 -8.07
CA GLU A 54 0.32 -18.17 -7.24
C GLU A 54 -0.95 -17.62 -6.58
N LEU A 55 -1.05 -16.30 -6.36
CA LEU A 55 -2.26 -15.68 -5.80
C LEU A 55 -3.41 -15.57 -6.81
N LEU A 56 -3.12 -15.44 -8.09
CA LEU A 56 -4.13 -15.14 -9.12
C LEU A 56 -5.30 -16.14 -9.14
N PRO A 57 -5.10 -17.47 -9.00
CA PRO A 57 -6.18 -18.44 -9.00
C PRO A 57 -7.16 -18.31 -7.82
N TYR A 58 -6.82 -17.56 -6.78
CA TYR A 58 -7.67 -17.35 -5.60
C TYR A 58 -8.59 -16.13 -5.71
N GLY A 59 -8.44 -15.34 -6.77
CA GLY A 59 -9.23 -14.16 -7.07
C GLY A 59 -10.21 -14.38 -8.23
N PRO A 60 -10.74 -13.29 -8.80
CA PRO A 60 -11.61 -13.35 -9.97
C PRO A 60 -10.89 -13.93 -11.20
N ASP A 61 -11.66 -14.56 -12.11
CA ASP A 61 -11.14 -15.18 -13.35
C ASP A 61 -10.28 -14.22 -14.19
N ASP A 62 -10.66 -12.94 -14.20
CA ASP A 62 -9.85 -11.87 -14.79
C ASP A 62 -9.44 -10.86 -13.69
N PRO A 63 -8.20 -10.93 -13.20
CA PRO A 63 -7.71 -10.04 -12.17
C PRO A 63 -7.55 -8.58 -12.64
N PHE A 64 -7.63 -8.32 -13.96
CA PHE A 64 -7.54 -7.00 -14.59
C PHE A 64 -8.91 -6.42 -14.98
N ALA A 65 -10.02 -7.09 -14.65
CA ALA A 65 -11.36 -6.61 -14.97
C ALA A 65 -11.76 -5.36 -14.14
N TYR A 66 -11.26 -5.26 -12.91
CA TYR A 66 -11.65 -4.21 -11.96
C TYR A 66 -10.50 -3.25 -11.68
N ASP A 67 -10.83 -1.95 -11.62
CA ASP A 67 -9.99 -0.90 -11.11
C ASP A 67 -10.04 -0.85 -9.57
N TYR A 68 -9.28 0.05 -8.98
CA TYR A 68 -9.21 0.22 -7.52
C TYR A 68 -10.60 0.42 -6.89
N ASN A 69 -11.40 1.34 -7.44
CA ASN A 69 -12.72 1.64 -6.89
C ASN A 69 -13.70 0.47 -7.06
N GLY A 70 -13.64 -0.20 -8.20
CA GLY A 70 -14.44 -1.40 -8.46
C GLY A 70 -14.12 -2.53 -7.50
N ALA A 71 -12.85 -2.76 -7.23
CA ALA A 71 -12.40 -3.78 -6.28
C ALA A 71 -12.78 -3.43 -4.82
N CYS A 72 -12.64 -2.17 -4.40
CA CYS A 72 -13.13 -1.71 -3.10
C CYS A 72 -14.64 -1.94 -2.96
N THR A 73 -15.40 -1.65 -4.01
CA THR A 73 -16.86 -1.85 -4.03
C THR A 73 -17.22 -3.34 -3.93
N ALA A 74 -16.55 -4.20 -4.68
CA ALA A 74 -16.77 -5.64 -4.65
C ALA A 74 -16.46 -6.23 -3.26
N PHE A 75 -15.35 -5.82 -2.66
CA PHE A 75 -14.99 -6.22 -1.29
C PHE A 75 -16.03 -5.73 -0.27
N ALA A 76 -16.45 -4.46 -0.35
CA ALA A 76 -17.48 -3.88 0.52
C ALA A 76 -18.84 -4.61 0.42
N ASN A 77 -19.15 -5.19 -0.74
CA ASN A 77 -20.32 -6.03 -0.96
C ASN A 77 -20.14 -7.49 -0.52
N GLY A 78 -18.98 -7.87 0.02
CA GLY A 78 -18.70 -9.21 0.50
C GLY A 78 -18.43 -10.23 -0.60
N GLU A 79 -17.96 -9.82 -1.77
CA GLU A 79 -17.63 -10.73 -2.88
C GLU A 79 -16.37 -11.57 -2.59
N SER A 80 -15.50 -11.10 -1.69
CA SER A 80 -14.33 -11.84 -1.23
C SER A 80 -14.11 -11.75 0.28
N ALA A 81 -13.33 -12.68 0.81
CA ALA A 81 -12.93 -12.70 2.22
C ALA A 81 -11.82 -11.70 2.53
N MET A 82 -10.91 -11.51 1.58
CA MET A 82 -9.71 -10.70 1.74
C MET A 82 -9.49 -9.82 0.51
N TYR A 83 -8.82 -8.69 0.73
CA TYR A 83 -8.38 -7.81 -0.35
C TYR A 83 -6.92 -7.40 -0.09
N THR A 84 -6.06 -7.69 -1.07
CA THR A 84 -4.62 -7.43 -0.97
C THR A 84 -4.29 -6.00 -1.35
N ILE A 85 -4.54 -5.07 -0.44
CA ILE A 85 -4.38 -3.61 -0.67
C ILE A 85 -3.84 -2.95 0.59
N GLY A 86 -3.48 -1.68 0.52
CA GLY A 86 -3.03 -0.91 1.68
C GLY A 86 -4.17 -0.34 2.52
N SER A 87 -3.86 0.09 3.74
CA SER A 87 -4.82 0.64 4.72
C SER A 87 -5.61 1.85 4.18
N TYR A 88 -5.06 2.59 3.23
CA TYR A 88 -5.72 3.71 2.54
C TYR A 88 -7.00 3.29 1.79
N ALA A 89 -7.24 1.99 1.57
CA ALA A 89 -8.48 1.51 0.97
C ALA A 89 -9.67 1.48 1.95
N VAL A 90 -9.42 1.47 3.26
CA VAL A 90 -10.47 1.39 4.28
C VAL A 90 -11.51 2.50 4.15
N PRO A 91 -11.14 3.79 4.02
CA PRO A 91 -12.13 4.85 3.81
C PRO A 91 -12.98 4.65 2.55
N GLN A 92 -12.38 4.20 1.45
CA GLN A 92 -13.11 3.93 0.21
C GLN A 92 -14.09 2.76 0.36
N ILE A 93 -13.70 1.69 1.04
CA ILE A 93 -14.57 0.54 1.34
C ILE A 93 -15.72 0.99 2.26
N LYS A 94 -15.42 1.74 3.32
CA LYS A 94 -16.42 2.28 4.25
C LYS A 94 -17.38 3.28 3.60
N SER A 95 -16.98 3.98 2.54
CA SER A 95 -17.90 4.85 1.78
C SER A 95 -19.01 4.07 1.07
N VAL A 96 -18.78 2.80 0.75
CA VAL A 96 -19.76 1.90 0.13
C VAL A 96 -20.57 1.14 1.19
N ASN A 97 -19.89 0.62 2.22
CA ASN A 97 -20.51 -0.11 3.32
C ASN A 97 -19.97 0.39 4.67
N PRO A 98 -20.59 1.42 5.26
CA PRO A 98 -20.11 2.03 6.52
C PRO A 98 -20.06 1.07 7.71
N ASP A 99 -20.93 0.07 7.72
CA ASP A 99 -21.09 -0.89 8.81
C ASP A 99 -20.18 -2.13 8.64
N MET A 100 -19.41 -2.22 7.55
CA MET A 100 -18.52 -3.36 7.33
C MET A 100 -17.45 -3.44 8.42
N ASP A 101 -17.37 -4.56 9.11
CA ASP A 101 -16.30 -4.87 10.03
C ASP A 101 -15.06 -5.31 9.23
N ILE A 102 -13.97 -4.54 9.36
CA ILE A 102 -12.72 -4.72 8.61
C ILE A 102 -11.58 -4.85 9.60
N ASP A 103 -10.81 -5.89 9.46
CA ASP A 103 -9.53 -6.07 10.15
C ASP A 103 -8.39 -6.18 9.13
N SER A 104 -7.18 -5.94 9.57
CA SER A 104 -5.98 -6.03 8.73
C SER A 104 -4.89 -6.84 9.43
N PHE A 105 -4.09 -7.53 8.64
CA PHE A 105 -2.99 -8.33 9.14
C PHE A 105 -1.79 -8.23 8.19
N VAL A 106 -0.61 -8.53 8.75
CA VAL A 106 0.64 -8.58 7.98
C VAL A 106 0.55 -9.69 6.94
N PHE A 107 1.00 -9.39 5.72
CA PHE A 107 0.99 -10.36 4.62
C PHE A 107 1.89 -11.56 4.97
N PRO A 108 1.34 -12.80 5.03
CA PRO A 108 2.08 -13.98 5.48
C PRO A 108 2.89 -14.58 4.32
N VAL A 109 4.13 -14.14 4.13
CA VAL A 109 5.01 -14.64 3.06
C VAL A 109 5.98 -15.71 3.53
N ASN A 110 6.24 -15.79 4.84
CA ASN A 110 7.14 -16.74 5.47
C ASN A 110 6.37 -17.70 6.36
N ASP A 111 6.90 -18.92 6.53
CA ASP A 111 6.29 -19.97 7.34
C ASP A 111 6.28 -19.64 8.85
N ARG A 112 7.23 -18.81 9.31
CA ARG A 112 7.30 -18.35 10.70
C ARG A 112 6.70 -16.95 10.82
N GLU A 113 5.85 -16.77 11.80
CA GLU A 113 5.15 -15.51 12.05
C GLU A 113 6.13 -14.35 12.29
N GLU A 114 7.21 -14.59 13.04
CA GLU A 114 8.21 -13.59 13.38
C GLU A 114 9.03 -13.07 12.18
N ASP A 115 9.02 -13.78 11.06
CA ASP A 115 9.69 -13.37 9.82
C ASP A 115 8.78 -12.53 8.90
N ASN A 116 7.49 -12.43 9.24
CA ASN A 116 6.56 -11.60 8.49
C ASN A 116 6.57 -10.18 9.04
N VAL A 117 6.87 -9.21 8.18
CA VAL A 117 7.00 -7.81 8.57
C VAL A 117 5.98 -6.94 7.84
N LEU A 118 5.49 -5.93 8.54
CA LEU A 118 4.59 -4.95 7.96
C LEU A 118 5.35 -4.08 6.95
N ASN A 119 4.89 -4.06 5.70
CA ASN A 119 5.36 -3.08 4.73
C ASN A 119 4.75 -1.73 5.07
N SER A 120 5.58 -0.80 5.53
CA SER A 120 5.21 0.59 5.76
C SER A 120 6.24 1.51 5.13
N GLY A 121 5.81 2.61 4.57
CA GLY A 121 6.70 3.56 3.91
C GLY A 121 6.03 4.92 3.73
N ILE A 122 6.77 5.86 3.14
CA ILE A 122 6.27 7.19 2.82
C ILE A 122 5.25 7.04 1.68
N ASP A 123 4.00 7.40 1.97
CA ASP A 123 2.91 7.36 1.01
C ASP A 123 2.89 8.62 0.15
N LEU A 124 2.72 9.78 0.77
CA LEU A 124 2.57 11.05 0.09
C LEU A 124 3.77 11.98 0.34
N GLN A 125 4.30 12.55 -0.73
CA GLN A 125 5.40 13.51 -0.66
C GLN A 125 5.01 14.81 -1.35
N PHE A 126 5.32 15.94 -0.69
CA PHE A 126 5.13 17.26 -1.26
C PHE A 126 6.48 17.88 -1.61
N CYS A 127 6.60 18.42 -2.82
CA CYS A 127 7.80 19.07 -3.31
C CYS A 127 7.50 20.49 -3.76
N VAL A 128 8.41 21.42 -3.44
CA VAL A 128 8.40 22.77 -4.00
C VAL A 128 9.30 22.79 -5.24
N MET A 129 8.76 23.23 -6.37
CA MET A 129 9.52 23.32 -7.62
C MET A 129 10.71 24.28 -7.46
N ALA A 130 11.85 23.93 -8.08
CA ALA A 130 13.07 24.73 -8.00
C ALA A 130 12.91 26.14 -8.60
N ASP A 131 12.05 26.28 -9.57
CA ASP A 131 11.69 27.53 -10.28
C ASP A 131 10.41 28.21 -9.78
N CYS A 132 9.88 27.75 -8.63
CA CYS A 132 8.70 28.37 -8.02
C CYS A 132 9.00 29.85 -7.69
N GLU A 133 8.18 30.77 -8.23
CA GLU A 133 8.32 32.21 -8.03
C GLU A 133 7.99 32.64 -6.60
N ASN A 134 7.12 31.89 -5.89
CA ASN A 134 6.66 32.20 -4.55
C ASN A 134 6.96 31.08 -3.54
N LYS A 135 8.25 30.80 -3.36
CA LYS A 135 8.71 29.70 -2.48
C LYS A 135 8.28 29.88 -1.03
N GLU A 136 8.27 31.12 -0.52
CA GLU A 136 7.87 31.36 0.86
C GLU A 136 6.42 30.98 1.11
N ALA A 137 5.51 31.33 0.20
CA ALA A 137 4.11 30.92 0.32
C ALA A 137 3.96 29.38 0.20
N ALA A 138 4.75 28.74 -0.68
CA ALA A 138 4.76 27.28 -0.79
C ALA A 138 5.25 26.63 0.52
N TYR A 139 6.29 27.18 1.14
CA TYR A 139 6.77 26.68 2.43
C TYR A 139 5.78 26.91 3.58
N GLU A 140 5.02 28.00 3.56
CA GLU A 140 3.93 28.21 4.54
C GLU A 140 2.85 27.12 4.42
N VAL A 141 2.47 26.74 3.20
CA VAL A 141 1.56 25.60 2.98
C VAL A 141 2.15 24.30 3.54
N LEU A 142 3.44 24.02 3.29
CA LEU A 142 4.06 22.82 3.83
C LEU A 142 4.14 22.83 5.36
N ARG A 143 4.39 23.99 5.97
CA ARG A 143 4.39 24.13 7.45
C ARG A 143 3.00 23.86 8.02
N PHE A 144 1.96 24.40 7.40
CA PHE A 144 0.56 24.14 7.78
C PHE A 144 0.21 22.66 7.71
N LEU A 145 0.60 21.97 6.63
CA LEU A 145 0.37 20.53 6.47
C LEU A 145 1.13 19.67 7.51
N LEU A 146 2.17 20.23 8.14
CA LEU A 146 2.95 19.57 9.20
C LEU A 146 2.56 19.98 10.62
N GLU A 147 1.51 20.80 10.77
CA GLU A 147 0.90 21.06 12.07
C GLU A 147 0.21 19.81 12.60
N ASP A 148 0.23 19.60 13.91
CA ASP A 148 -0.29 18.37 14.53
C ASP A 148 -1.77 18.15 14.20
N GLU A 149 -2.57 19.22 14.18
CA GLU A 149 -3.99 19.17 13.82
C GLU A 149 -4.20 18.71 12.37
N SER A 150 -3.41 19.23 11.43
CA SER A 150 -3.47 18.83 10.00
C SER A 150 -3.05 17.38 9.79
N ILE A 151 -2.02 16.94 10.53
CA ILE A 151 -1.56 15.53 10.49
C ILE A 151 -2.65 14.63 11.06
N GLN A 152 -3.24 14.95 12.22
CA GLN A 152 -4.30 14.15 12.81
C GLN A 152 -5.49 14.00 11.87
N GLU A 153 -5.94 15.10 11.26
CA GLU A 153 -7.04 15.07 10.28
C GLU A 153 -6.70 14.16 9.08
N TYR A 154 -5.45 14.18 8.62
CA TYR A 154 -5.00 13.27 7.55
C TYR A 154 -5.02 11.80 8.00
N LEU A 155 -4.52 11.49 9.20
CA LEU A 155 -4.50 10.14 9.75
C LEU A 155 -5.93 9.57 9.88
N ASP A 156 -6.84 10.35 10.42
CA ASP A 156 -8.25 9.97 10.60
C ASP A 156 -8.94 9.67 9.27
N ASN A 157 -8.61 10.43 8.23
CA ASN A 157 -9.23 10.29 6.90
C ASN A 157 -8.58 9.19 6.05
N GLN A 158 -7.32 8.84 6.26
CA GLN A 158 -6.56 7.92 5.41
C GLN A 158 -6.21 6.59 6.09
N ASN A 159 -6.52 6.43 7.36
CA ASN A 159 -6.11 5.27 8.15
C ASN A 159 -4.59 5.02 8.03
N ALA A 160 -3.84 6.09 8.16
CA ALA A 160 -2.39 6.15 7.92
C ALA A 160 -1.59 6.16 9.23
N VAL A 161 -0.27 6.06 9.11
CA VAL A 161 0.67 6.15 10.24
C VAL A 161 1.35 7.53 10.20
N PRO A 162 1.54 8.23 11.33
CA PRO A 162 2.12 9.56 11.34
C PRO A 162 3.57 9.57 10.83
N CYS A 163 3.93 10.61 10.07
CA CYS A 163 5.29 10.87 9.59
C CYS A 163 6.13 11.72 10.55
N LYS A 164 5.56 12.13 11.68
CA LYS A 164 6.15 13.01 12.68
C LYS A 164 5.98 12.39 14.07
N GLU A 165 7.00 12.54 14.92
CA GLU A 165 6.88 12.16 16.34
C GLU A 165 5.89 13.08 17.04
N GLY A 166 4.95 12.51 17.80
CA GLY A 166 3.90 13.20 18.52
C GLY A 166 2.88 12.24 19.12
N ASP A 167 1.95 12.79 19.89
CA ASP A 167 0.82 12.05 20.44
C ASP A 167 -0.35 12.13 19.44
N PHE A 168 -0.38 11.21 18.48
CA PHE A 168 -1.45 11.04 17.51
C PHE A 168 -2.31 9.81 17.87
N GLU A 169 -3.63 9.91 17.64
CA GLU A 169 -4.61 8.83 17.86
C GLU A 169 -4.94 8.06 16.59
#